data_1a12e3b6acd429483db04dc4383636af
#
_entry.id   1a12e3b6acd429483db04dc4383636af
#
_cell.length_a   1.000
_cell.length_b   1.000
_cell.length_c   1.000
_cell.angle_alpha   90.00
_cell.angle_beta   90.00
_cell.angle_gamma   90.00
#
_symmetry.space_group_name_H-M   'P 1'
#
loop_
_entity.id
_entity.type
_entity.pdbx_description
1 polymer ?
#
loop_
_entity_poly.entity_id
_entity_poly.type
_entity_poly.pdbx_seq_one_letter_code
_entity_poly.pdbx_strand_id
1 'polypeptide(L)'
;IGLPKEEGYYPKGKRVNVFHQKNGAERAMDMLLKKLKGEPYETELEISVYEKVKPAEGLDTLAGKKIALCTSGGIVAFGNPDHMPAATAKFFKQYSIEGMDGLKAGEFESVHAGYDPVYANLDPNRVAPLDVLRMMEKEGKIGSIYPYLTTTTGNSTSVADATRMGMEIGAILSNSGVDGVILTST
;
A
#
# COMPACT_ATOMS: atom_id res chain seq x y z
N ILE A 1 21.40 2.15 25.71
CA ILE A 1 21.49 2.57 24.30
C ILE A 1 22.87 3.18 24.14
N GLY A 2 23.73 2.57 23.34
CA GLY A 2 25.11 3.01 23.07
C GLY A 2 25.12 4.20 22.10
N LEU A 3 26.31 4.59 21.69
CA LEU A 3 26.46 5.67 20.73
C LEU A 3 26.00 5.22 19.33
N PRO A 4 25.29 6.06 18.57
CA PRO A 4 24.80 5.72 17.23
C PRO A 4 25.88 5.19 16.29
N LYS A 5 27.11 5.69 16.46
CA LYS A 5 28.26 5.28 15.66
C LYS A 5 28.71 3.84 15.98
N GLU A 6 28.55 3.40 17.23
CA GLU A 6 28.96 2.08 17.70
C GLU A 6 27.88 1.03 17.42
N GLU A 7 26.61 1.42 17.59
CA GLU A 7 25.46 0.54 17.37
C GLU A 7 24.94 0.53 15.93
N GLY A 8 25.47 1.38 15.06
CA GLY A 8 25.18 1.38 13.62
C GLY A 8 23.76 1.83 13.20
N TYR A 9 22.95 2.37 14.12
CA TYR A 9 21.59 2.81 13.77
C TYR A 9 21.48 4.24 13.22
N TYR A 10 22.66 4.85 12.89
CA TYR A 10 22.74 6.09 12.12
C TYR A 10 23.64 5.96 10.89
N PRO A 11 23.51 4.99 10.02
CA PRO A 11 24.48 4.85 8.94
C PRO A 11 24.57 6.10 8.08
N LYS A 12 23.49 6.67 7.63
CA LYS A 12 23.47 7.97 6.90
C LYS A 12 22.23 8.80 7.20
N GLY A 13 21.23 8.24 7.89
CA GLY A 13 20.03 8.96 8.31
C GLY A 13 20.30 9.84 9.52
N LYS A 14 20.71 11.07 9.31
CA LYS A 14 20.91 12.06 10.37
C LYS A 14 19.57 12.43 11.01
N ARG A 15 19.25 11.79 12.13
CA ARG A 15 18.02 12.06 12.90
C ARG A 15 18.22 13.10 14.01
N VAL A 16 19.41 13.72 14.06
CA VAL A 16 19.77 14.76 15.01
C VAL A 16 20.29 15.98 14.25
N ASN A 17 20.14 17.14 14.85
CA ASN A 17 20.74 18.36 14.29
C ASN A 17 22.26 18.25 14.32
N VAL A 18 22.87 18.40 13.17
CA VAL A 18 24.33 18.44 13.02
C VAL A 18 24.73 19.81 12.54
N PHE A 19 25.61 20.46 13.29
CA PHE A 19 26.23 21.71 12.84
C PHE A 19 27.26 21.41 11.76
N HIS A 20 27.09 22.04 10.61
CA HIS A 20 27.98 21.92 9.46
C HIS A 20 28.41 23.29 9.00
N GLN A 21 29.61 23.40 8.42
CA GLN A 21 30.12 24.68 7.91
C GLN A 21 29.24 25.28 6.80
N LYS A 22 28.65 24.42 5.95
CA LYS A 22 27.69 24.81 4.92
C LYS A 22 26.28 24.49 5.39
N ASN A 23 25.33 25.38 5.11
CA ASN A 23 23.94 25.11 5.33
C ASN A 23 23.38 24.08 4.32
N GLY A 24 22.16 23.57 4.54
CA GLY A 24 21.57 22.53 3.70
C GLY A 24 21.38 22.96 2.23
N ALA A 25 21.05 24.23 1.99
CA ALA A 25 20.88 24.74 0.64
C ALA A 25 22.21 24.80 -0.13
N GLU A 26 23.28 25.20 0.53
CA GLU A 26 24.64 25.21 -0.07
C GLU A 26 25.10 23.79 -0.42
N ARG A 27 24.88 22.82 0.47
CA ARG A 27 25.20 21.41 0.20
C ARG A 27 24.38 20.83 -0.94
N ALA A 28 23.08 21.14 -1.00
CA ALA A 28 22.20 20.72 -2.10
C ALA A 28 22.67 21.33 -3.44
N MET A 29 23.09 22.59 -3.44
CA MET A 29 23.62 23.24 -4.63
C MET A 29 24.93 22.59 -5.08
N ASP A 30 25.84 22.26 -4.16
CA ASP A 30 27.10 21.56 -4.50
C ASP A 30 26.82 20.20 -5.16
N MET A 31 25.84 19.43 -4.64
CA MET A 31 25.43 18.17 -5.25
C MET A 31 24.83 18.37 -6.64
N LEU A 32 23.97 19.38 -6.81
CA LEU A 32 23.36 19.71 -8.10
C LEU A 32 24.42 20.09 -9.15
N LEU A 33 25.37 20.92 -8.78
CA LEU A 33 26.45 21.34 -9.68
C LEU A 33 27.32 20.16 -10.12
N LYS A 34 27.66 19.24 -9.21
CA LYS A 34 28.37 18.01 -9.55
C LYS A 34 27.57 17.15 -10.52
N LYS A 35 26.26 16.97 -10.23
CA LYS A 35 25.37 16.22 -11.12
C LYS A 35 25.30 16.80 -12.53
N LEU A 36 25.18 18.12 -12.65
CA LEU A 36 25.14 18.82 -13.94
C LEU A 36 26.43 18.69 -14.73
N LYS A 37 27.59 18.62 -14.05
CA LYS A 37 28.89 18.41 -14.65
C LYS A 37 29.20 16.94 -14.96
N GLY A 38 28.36 15.98 -14.57
CA GLY A 38 28.63 14.56 -14.67
C GLY A 38 29.70 14.05 -13.70
N GLU A 39 30.01 14.82 -12.64
CA GLU A 39 30.97 14.45 -11.61
C GLU A 39 30.32 13.51 -10.57
N PRO A 40 31.09 12.58 -9.96
CA PRO A 40 30.59 11.76 -8.86
C PRO A 40 30.13 12.62 -7.67
N TYR A 41 28.99 12.29 -7.11
CA TYR A 41 28.50 12.91 -5.88
C TYR A 41 27.81 11.86 -4.99
N GLU A 42 27.80 12.11 -3.68
CA GLU A 42 27.10 11.30 -2.70
C GLU A 42 25.90 12.07 -2.17
N THR A 43 24.78 11.38 -1.99
CA THR A 43 23.61 11.93 -1.32
C THR A 43 23.79 11.82 0.20
N GLU A 44 23.25 12.78 0.94
CA GLU A 44 23.31 12.77 2.41
C GLU A 44 22.38 11.73 3.03
N LEU A 45 21.35 11.34 2.30
CA LEU A 45 20.41 10.30 2.69
C LEU A 45 20.63 9.07 1.81
N GLU A 46 20.62 7.90 2.41
CA GLU A 46 20.56 6.66 1.65
C GLU A 46 19.21 6.55 0.94
N ILE A 47 19.29 6.33 -0.37
CA ILE A 47 18.10 5.96 -1.14
C ILE A 47 17.85 4.49 -0.87
N SER A 48 16.70 4.18 -0.28
CA SER A 48 16.29 2.79 -0.07
C SER A 48 16.20 2.08 -1.42
N VAL A 49 16.98 1.01 -1.57
CA VAL A 49 16.90 0.13 -2.73
C VAL A 49 16.07 -1.08 -2.31
N TYR A 50 14.93 -1.24 -2.94
CA TYR A 50 14.07 -2.40 -2.71
C TYR A 50 14.36 -3.49 -3.73
N GLU A 51 14.24 -4.75 -3.32
CA GLU A 51 14.33 -5.88 -4.23
C GLU A 51 13.24 -5.76 -5.30
N LYS A 52 13.64 -5.97 -6.56
CA LYS A 52 12.67 -6.03 -7.66
C LYS A 52 11.98 -7.39 -7.65
N VAL A 53 10.69 -7.39 -7.44
CA VAL A 53 9.87 -8.59 -7.59
C VAL A 53 9.54 -8.77 -9.07
N LYS A 54 9.73 -9.99 -9.59
CA LYS A 54 9.32 -10.31 -10.97
C LYS A 54 7.80 -10.17 -11.06
N PRO A 55 7.26 -9.33 -11.97
CA PRO A 55 5.82 -9.24 -12.18
C PRO A 55 5.24 -10.60 -12.57
N ALA A 56 4.00 -10.85 -12.18
CA ALA A 56 3.24 -11.97 -12.69
C ALA A 56 3.05 -11.83 -14.22
N GLU A 57 2.83 -12.95 -14.90
CA GLU A 57 2.48 -12.92 -16.33
C GLU A 57 1.12 -12.24 -16.50
N GLY A 58 0.99 -11.47 -17.59
CA GLY A 58 -0.26 -10.78 -17.92
C GLY A 58 -1.38 -11.77 -18.27
N LEU A 59 -2.61 -11.37 -18.01
CA LEU A 59 -3.79 -12.12 -18.46
C LEU A 59 -4.16 -11.64 -19.88
N ASP A 60 -4.33 -12.55 -20.82
CA ASP A 60 -4.75 -12.22 -22.18
C ASP A 60 -6.18 -11.69 -22.23
N THR A 61 -7.03 -12.12 -21.31
CA THR A 61 -8.41 -11.68 -21.16
C THR A 61 -8.84 -11.73 -19.69
N LEU A 62 -9.75 -10.85 -19.32
CA LEU A 62 -10.41 -10.89 -18.01
C LEU A 62 -11.74 -11.66 -18.05
N ALA A 63 -12.29 -11.93 -19.24
CA ALA A 63 -13.53 -12.69 -19.39
C ALA A 63 -13.37 -14.10 -18.80
N GLY A 64 -14.29 -14.50 -17.94
CA GLY A 64 -14.26 -15.79 -17.25
C GLY A 64 -13.26 -15.89 -16.09
N LYS A 65 -12.48 -14.83 -15.79
CA LYS A 65 -11.49 -14.82 -14.73
C LYS A 65 -12.09 -14.42 -13.37
N LYS A 66 -11.59 -15.06 -12.31
CA LYS A 66 -11.93 -14.69 -10.93
C LYS A 66 -10.98 -13.60 -10.44
N ILE A 67 -11.54 -12.46 -10.07
CA ILE A 67 -10.79 -11.26 -9.67
C ILE A 67 -11.00 -11.02 -8.17
N ALA A 68 -9.91 -10.77 -7.44
CA ALA A 68 -9.96 -10.33 -6.05
C ALA A 68 -9.78 -8.82 -5.94
N LEU A 69 -10.50 -8.22 -4.99
CA LEU A 69 -10.33 -6.81 -4.62
C LEU A 69 -9.55 -6.73 -3.31
N CYS A 70 -8.40 -6.07 -3.37
CA CYS A 70 -7.54 -5.80 -2.23
C CYS A 70 -7.31 -4.30 -2.12
N THR A 71 -7.14 -3.79 -0.91
CA THR A 71 -6.81 -2.37 -0.69
C THR A 71 -5.85 -2.17 0.47
N SER A 72 -4.93 -1.23 0.31
CA SER A 72 -4.13 -0.69 1.41
C SER A 72 -4.73 0.61 1.98
N GLY A 73 -5.88 1.04 1.48
CA GLY A 73 -6.55 2.28 1.85
C GLY A 73 -7.32 2.26 3.17
N GLY A 74 -7.21 1.18 3.96
CA GLY A 74 -7.78 1.09 5.30
C GLY A 74 -9.32 1.06 5.33
N ILE A 75 -9.96 0.49 4.31
CA ILE A 75 -11.43 0.31 4.29
C ILE A 75 -11.78 -0.87 5.20
N VAL A 76 -12.53 -0.59 6.25
CA VAL A 76 -12.92 -1.57 7.29
C VAL A 76 -14.43 -1.54 7.52
N ALA A 77 -14.96 -2.53 8.21
CA ALA A 77 -16.33 -2.49 8.71
C ALA A 77 -16.54 -1.29 9.63
N PHE A 78 -17.72 -0.67 9.55
CA PHE A 78 -18.03 0.54 10.32
C PHE A 78 -17.80 0.34 11.82
N GLY A 79 -17.22 1.34 12.47
CA GLY A 79 -16.82 1.29 13.88
C GLY A 79 -15.49 0.55 14.11
N ASN A 80 -14.82 0.09 13.04
CA ASN A 80 -13.51 -0.58 13.12
C ASN A 80 -13.43 -1.67 14.22
N PRO A 81 -14.32 -2.67 14.21
CA PRO A 81 -14.39 -3.67 15.27
C PRO A 81 -13.11 -4.52 15.40
N ASP A 82 -12.35 -4.61 14.34
CA ASP A 82 -11.08 -5.35 14.30
C ASP A 82 -9.87 -4.53 14.76
N HIS A 83 -10.09 -3.28 15.16
CA HIS A 83 -9.03 -2.38 15.59
C HIS A 83 -7.88 -2.23 14.59
N MET A 84 -8.22 -2.17 13.28
CA MET A 84 -7.22 -1.89 12.24
C MET A 84 -6.54 -0.56 12.55
N PRO A 85 -5.20 -0.53 12.69
CA PRO A 85 -4.50 0.72 12.98
C PRO A 85 -4.53 1.66 11.78
N ALA A 86 -4.62 2.96 12.04
CA ALA A 86 -4.64 3.99 11.01
C ALA A 86 -3.29 4.16 10.26
N ALA A 87 -2.22 3.60 10.82
CA ALA A 87 -0.88 3.57 10.26
C ALA A 87 -0.11 2.37 10.82
N THR A 88 0.97 1.98 10.16
CA THR A 88 1.89 0.90 10.62
C THR A 88 1.20 -0.45 10.84
N ALA A 89 0.20 -0.77 10.02
CA ALA A 89 -0.54 -2.03 10.14
C ALA A 89 0.41 -3.24 9.98
N LYS A 90 0.21 -4.23 10.84
CA LYS A 90 0.95 -5.50 10.84
C LYS A 90 0.08 -6.70 10.50
N PHE A 91 -1.16 -6.46 10.13
CA PHE A 91 -2.11 -7.51 9.73
C PHE A 91 -3.05 -6.96 8.66
N PHE A 92 -3.76 -7.85 8.02
CA PHE A 92 -4.85 -7.55 7.11
C PHE A 92 -6.13 -8.22 7.58
N LYS A 93 -7.27 -7.78 7.05
CA LYS A 93 -8.58 -8.39 7.29
C LYS A 93 -9.25 -8.74 5.99
N GLN A 94 -10.18 -9.67 6.07
CA GLN A 94 -11.06 -10.03 4.97
C GLN A 94 -12.51 -9.85 5.43
N TYR A 95 -13.26 -9.01 4.70
CA TYR A 95 -14.68 -8.78 4.93
C TYR A 95 -15.48 -9.43 3.80
N SER A 96 -16.51 -10.19 4.13
CA SER A 96 -17.40 -10.74 3.11
C SER A 96 -18.09 -9.63 2.34
N ILE A 97 -18.00 -9.70 1.02
CA ILE A 97 -18.71 -8.85 0.07
C ILE A 97 -19.67 -9.66 -0.80
N GLU A 98 -19.99 -10.88 -0.36
CA GLU A 98 -20.91 -11.74 -1.05
C GLU A 98 -22.32 -11.15 -1.08
N GLY A 99 -22.93 -11.09 -2.26
CA GLY A 99 -24.25 -10.51 -2.43
C GLY A 99 -24.34 -9.00 -2.35
N MET A 100 -23.21 -8.28 -2.13
CA MET A 100 -23.17 -6.82 -2.15
C MET A 100 -23.00 -6.31 -3.57
N ASP A 101 -23.78 -5.31 -3.97
CA ASP A 101 -23.63 -4.59 -5.24
C ASP A 101 -22.56 -3.48 -5.18
N GLY A 102 -22.09 -3.12 -4.00
CA GLY A 102 -21.08 -2.11 -3.69
C GLY A 102 -20.92 -1.94 -2.19
N LEU A 103 -19.90 -1.23 -1.78
CA LEU A 103 -19.67 -0.87 -0.38
C LEU A 103 -20.54 0.34 -0.01
N LYS A 104 -21.17 0.33 1.17
CA LYS A 104 -22.09 1.41 1.58
C LYS A 104 -21.51 2.22 2.73
N ALA A 105 -21.71 3.54 2.67
CA ALA A 105 -21.48 4.42 3.79
C ALA A 105 -22.27 3.95 5.02
N GLY A 106 -21.64 3.95 6.20
CA GLY A 106 -22.24 3.44 7.44
C GLY A 106 -22.16 1.91 7.62
N GLU A 107 -21.83 1.14 6.57
CA GLU A 107 -21.44 -0.27 6.67
C GLU A 107 -19.91 -0.44 6.61
N PHE A 108 -19.25 0.43 5.86
CA PHE A 108 -17.79 0.52 5.73
C PHE A 108 -17.31 1.95 5.93
N GLU A 109 -16.08 2.08 6.41
CA GLU A 109 -15.39 3.34 6.60
C GLU A 109 -13.89 3.21 6.36
N SER A 110 -13.20 4.34 6.17
CA SER A 110 -11.74 4.40 6.11
C SER A 110 -11.18 4.81 7.46
N VAL A 111 -10.18 4.05 7.93
CA VAL A 111 -9.38 4.38 9.12
C VAL A 111 -7.98 4.88 8.79
N HIS A 112 -7.65 5.07 7.51
CA HIS A 112 -6.32 5.40 7.03
C HIS A 112 -5.91 6.83 7.39
N ALA A 113 -4.79 7.03 8.08
CA ALA A 113 -4.31 8.35 8.52
C ALA A 113 -3.51 9.13 7.44
N GLY A 114 -3.28 8.56 6.27
CA GLY A 114 -2.46 9.17 5.22
C GLY A 114 -3.23 10.05 4.24
N TYR A 115 -4.55 10.11 4.32
CA TYR A 115 -5.41 10.96 3.50
C TYR A 115 -6.66 11.38 4.29
N ASP A 116 -7.36 12.40 3.80
CA ASP A 116 -8.64 12.82 4.38
C ASP A 116 -9.73 11.77 4.07
N PRO A 117 -10.28 11.08 5.08
CA PRO A 117 -11.23 10.00 4.86
C PRO A 117 -12.65 10.46 4.49
N VAL A 118 -12.94 11.76 4.51
CA VAL A 118 -14.31 12.29 4.31
C VAL A 118 -14.95 11.73 3.04
N TYR A 119 -14.27 11.79 1.91
CA TYR A 119 -14.83 11.31 0.64
C TYR A 119 -14.91 9.78 0.55
N ALA A 120 -14.00 9.06 1.20
CA ALA A 120 -14.04 7.61 1.29
C ALA A 120 -15.19 7.15 2.20
N ASN A 121 -15.50 7.90 3.27
CA ASN A 121 -16.60 7.59 4.19
C ASN A 121 -17.97 7.95 3.59
N LEU A 122 -18.03 8.92 2.67
CA LEU A 122 -19.24 9.20 1.90
C LEU A 122 -19.53 8.09 0.87
N ASP A 123 -18.50 7.50 0.30
CA ASP A 123 -18.60 6.41 -0.66
C ASP A 123 -17.30 5.56 -0.65
N PRO A 124 -17.28 4.43 0.08
CA PRO A 124 -16.10 3.57 0.17
C PRO A 124 -15.66 2.96 -1.16
N ASN A 125 -16.54 2.92 -2.18
CA ASN A 125 -16.17 2.43 -3.51
C ASN A 125 -15.14 3.32 -4.21
N ARG A 126 -14.98 4.56 -3.78
CA ARG A 126 -13.90 5.46 -4.28
C ARG A 126 -12.50 4.92 -3.99
N VAL A 127 -12.35 4.10 -2.96
CA VAL A 127 -11.08 3.48 -2.58
C VAL A 127 -11.06 2.00 -2.94
N ALA A 128 -12.16 1.28 -2.73
CA ALA A 128 -12.29 -0.13 -3.06
C ALA A 128 -13.52 -0.33 -3.98
N PRO A 129 -13.37 -0.22 -5.32
CA PRO A 129 -14.45 -0.06 -6.28
C PRO A 129 -15.22 -1.36 -6.55
N LEU A 130 -15.93 -1.86 -5.54
CA LEU A 130 -16.74 -3.08 -5.66
C LEU A 130 -17.91 -2.88 -6.61
N ASP A 131 -18.54 -1.72 -6.61
CA ASP A 131 -19.64 -1.35 -7.48
C ASP A 131 -19.29 -1.48 -8.98
N VAL A 132 -18.12 -0.95 -9.36
CA VAL A 132 -17.60 -1.06 -10.73
C VAL A 132 -17.28 -2.52 -11.07
N LEU A 133 -16.69 -3.28 -10.15
CA LEU A 133 -16.40 -4.69 -10.38
C LEU A 133 -17.69 -5.52 -10.55
N ARG A 134 -18.75 -5.23 -9.77
CA ARG A 134 -20.05 -5.86 -9.93
C ARG A 134 -20.70 -5.53 -11.29
N MET A 135 -20.54 -4.30 -11.75
CA MET A 135 -20.97 -3.93 -13.09
C MET A 135 -20.20 -4.72 -14.16
N MET A 136 -18.88 -4.83 -14.05
CA MET A 136 -18.06 -5.62 -14.97
C MET A 136 -18.40 -7.11 -14.97
N GLU A 137 -18.72 -7.67 -13.80
CA GLU A 137 -19.17 -9.06 -13.67
C GLU A 137 -20.53 -9.27 -14.36
N LYS A 138 -21.51 -8.38 -14.14
CA LYS A 138 -22.82 -8.42 -14.80
C LYS A 138 -22.72 -8.26 -16.33
N GLU A 139 -21.75 -7.50 -16.82
CA GLU A 139 -21.50 -7.30 -18.25
C GLU A 139 -20.65 -8.43 -18.87
N GLY A 140 -20.22 -9.42 -18.08
CA GLY A 140 -19.37 -10.53 -18.54
C GLY A 140 -17.92 -10.12 -18.88
N LYS A 141 -17.50 -8.93 -18.49
CA LYS A 141 -16.12 -8.44 -18.68
C LYS A 141 -15.13 -9.17 -17.77
N ILE A 142 -15.57 -9.61 -16.61
CA ILE A 142 -14.87 -10.53 -15.70
C ILE A 142 -15.75 -11.73 -15.42
N GLY A 143 -15.16 -12.84 -14.95
CA GLY A 143 -15.91 -14.07 -14.67
C GLY A 143 -16.63 -14.02 -13.34
N SER A 144 -15.93 -13.71 -12.29
CA SER A 144 -16.47 -13.61 -10.93
C SER A 144 -15.57 -12.77 -10.01
N ILE A 145 -16.13 -12.33 -8.90
CA ILE A 145 -15.38 -11.62 -7.87
C ILE A 145 -15.14 -12.60 -6.70
N TYR A 146 -13.90 -12.61 -6.18
CA TYR A 146 -13.60 -13.31 -4.94
C TYR A 146 -14.46 -12.75 -3.79
N PRO A 147 -15.11 -13.60 -2.96
CA PRO A 147 -16.18 -13.17 -2.07
C PRO A 147 -15.74 -12.33 -0.86
N TYR A 148 -14.46 -11.95 -0.79
CA TYR A 148 -13.93 -11.15 0.31
C TYR A 148 -13.14 -9.95 -0.21
N LEU A 149 -13.42 -8.77 0.36
CA LEU A 149 -12.53 -7.62 0.31
C LEU A 149 -11.36 -7.87 1.26
N THR A 150 -10.15 -7.89 0.75
CA THR A 150 -8.93 -7.97 1.57
C THR A 150 -8.39 -6.56 1.81
N THR A 151 -8.23 -6.17 3.06
CA THR A 151 -7.87 -4.79 3.43
C THR A 151 -6.79 -4.72 4.51
N THR A 152 -5.96 -3.71 4.40
CA THR A 152 -5.00 -3.29 5.42
C THR A 152 -4.82 -1.77 5.34
N THR A 153 -4.08 -1.18 6.26
CA THR A 153 -3.65 0.22 6.18
C THR A 153 -2.19 0.28 5.74
N GLY A 154 -1.94 0.83 4.54
CA GLY A 154 -0.60 0.89 3.96
C GLY A 154 0.29 1.98 4.55
N ASN A 155 -0.30 3.01 5.16
CA ASN A 155 0.42 4.16 5.69
C ASN A 155 1.53 3.75 6.68
N SER A 156 2.78 4.08 6.35
CA SER A 156 3.97 3.80 7.18
C SER A 156 4.16 2.32 7.57
N THR A 157 3.54 1.39 6.86
CA THR A 157 3.76 -0.05 7.06
C THR A 157 5.19 -0.41 6.64
N SER A 158 5.88 -1.19 7.48
CA SER A 158 7.25 -1.61 7.18
C SER A 158 7.27 -2.54 5.96
N VAL A 159 8.38 -2.51 5.19
CA VAL A 159 8.57 -3.43 4.05
C VAL A 159 8.48 -4.88 4.49
N ALA A 160 9.02 -5.22 5.65
CA ALA A 160 8.96 -6.57 6.21
C ALA A 160 7.51 -7.03 6.48
N ASP A 161 6.70 -6.17 7.11
CA ASP A 161 5.29 -6.48 7.36
C ASP A 161 4.48 -6.54 6.05
N ALA A 162 4.73 -5.62 5.11
CA ALA A 162 4.07 -5.63 3.81
C ALA A 162 4.41 -6.90 3.01
N THR A 163 5.67 -7.34 3.03
CA THR A 163 6.11 -8.57 2.39
C THR A 163 5.42 -9.79 3.00
N ARG A 164 5.43 -9.90 4.33
CA ARG A 164 4.76 -11.00 5.04
C ARG A 164 3.27 -11.04 4.71
N MET A 165 2.55 -9.92 4.86
CA MET A 165 1.12 -9.85 4.53
C MET A 165 0.86 -10.18 3.05
N GLY A 166 1.70 -9.66 2.15
CA GLY A 166 1.59 -9.95 0.73
C GLY A 166 1.73 -11.44 0.40
N MET A 167 2.67 -12.14 1.04
CA MET A 167 2.83 -13.59 0.89
C MET A 167 1.61 -14.35 1.43
N GLU A 168 1.09 -13.98 2.61
CA GLU A 168 -0.08 -14.60 3.21
C GLU A 168 -1.33 -14.39 2.34
N ILE A 169 -1.58 -13.15 1.89
CA ILE A 169 -2.69 -12.82 0.99
C ILE A 169 -2.55 -13.59 -0.34
N GLY A 170 -1.36 -13.58 -0.93
CA GLY A 170 -1.10 -14.29 -2.18
C GLY A 170 -1.39 -15.79 -2.07
N ALA A 171 -0.99 -16.42 -0.97
CA ALA A 171 -1.28 -17.83 -0.72
C ALA A 171 -2.81 -18.09 -0.59
N ILE A 172 -3.54 -17.25 0.15
CA ILE A 172 -4.99 -17.37 0.29
C ILE A 172 -5.68 -17.26 -1.07
N LEU A 173 -5.34 -16.23 -1.85
CA LEU A 173 -5.98 -15.97 -3.14
C LEU A 173 -5.66 -17.04 -4.17
N SER A 174 -4.41 -17.50 -4.24
CA SER A 174 -3.98 -18.58 -5.12
C SER A 174 -4.71 -19.88 -4.79
N ASN A 175 -4.80 -20.27 -3.53
CA ASN A 175 -5.52 -21.46 -3.09
C ASN A 175 -7.03 -21.35 -3.35
N SER A 176 -7.57 -20.15 -3.47
CA SER A 176 -8.96 -19.87 -3.79
C SER A 176 -9.26 -19.82 -5.29
N GLY A 177 -8.25 -20.09 -6.13
CA GLY A 177 -8.39 -20.07 -7.58
C GLY A 177 -8.63 -18.66 -8.14
N VAL A 178 -8.07 -17.63 -7.52
CA VAL A 178 -8.09 -16.25 -8.03
C VAL A 178 -7.08 -16.12 -9.16
N ASP A 179 -7.52 -15.61 -10.30
CA ASP A 179 -6.70 -15.40 -11.50
C ASP A 179 -5.98 -14.05 -11.49
N GLY A 180 -6.61 -13.04 -10.90
CA GLY A 180 -6.06 -11.68 -10.88
C GLY A 180 -6.48 -10.89 -9.65
N VAL A 181 -5.69 -9.89 -9.30
CA VAL A 181 -5.90 -9.04 -8.12
C VAL A 181 -5.92 -7.58 -8.55
N ILE A 182 -6.93 -6.85 -8.13
CA ILE A 182 -6.93 -5.39 -8.13
C ILE A 182 -6.50 -4.96 -6.73
N LEU A 183 -5.33 -4.33 -6.65
CA LEU A 183 -4.81 -3.74 -5.43
C LEU A 183 -4.88 -2.22 -5.54
N THR A 184 -5.77 -1.62 -4.76
CA THR A 184 -5.87 -0.17 -4.67
C THR A 184 -5.03 0.39 -3.53
N SER A 185 -4.47 1.56 -3.74
CA SER A 185 -3.73 2.31 -2.74
C SER A 185 -4.15 3.78 -2.74
N THR A 186 -3.83 4.50 -1.69
CA THR A 186 -4.13 5.92 -1.50
C THR A 186 -2.85 6.69 -1.22
#